data_9c76da1feba5d5b99281ffed10f4893e
#
_entry.id   9c76da1feba5d5b99281ffed10f4893e
#
_cell.length_a   1.000
_cell.length_b   1.000
_cell.length_c   1.000
_cell.angle_alpha   90.00
_cell.angle_beta   90.00
_cell.angle_gamma   90.00
#
_symmetry.space_group_name_H-M   'P 1'
#
loop_
_entity.id
_entity.type
_entity.pdbx_description
1 polymer ?
#
loop_
_entity_poly.entity_id
_entity_poly.type
_entity_poly.pdbx_seq_one_letter_code
_entity_poly.pdbx_strand_id
1 'polypeptide(L)'
;MSLPSERELIVECKPDQLLLEIFGGYRRSEINHKEDRGRAIKYIRKRGVRGLCVVDEDPSSGYPVNRILKDFREVTGDEERKLRVRRFVKDDKVVLVLQPNLEGWVLRAARLCGVKPEKFNLPNEESALHSVINNNLKNFKRFLSELSGCNNLITLKNMLKGGSD
;
A
#
# COMPACT_ATOMS: atom_id res chain seq x y z
N MET A 1 25.34 7.16 22.39
CA MET A 1 23.90 7.19 22.13
C MET A 1 23.65 6.75 20.70
N SER A 2 23.08 5.58 20.51
CA SER A 2 22.72 5.15 19.17
C SER A 2 21.48 5.90 18.74
N LEU A 3 21.52 6.48 17.53
CA LEU A 3 20.33 7.07 16.95
C LEU A 3 19.29 5.95 16.77
N PRO A 4 18.00 6.24 17.03
CA PRO A 4 16.98 5.23 16.72
C PRO A 4 17.10 4.85 15.24
N SER A 5 17.03 3.56 14.95
CA SER A 5 17.06 3.10 13.57
C SER A 5 15.91 3.76 12.80
N GLU A 6 16.21 4.31 11.64
CA GLU A 6 15.21 4.94 10.82
C GLU A 6 14.13 3.94 10.43
N ARG A 7 12.92 4.43 10.38
CA ARG A 7 11.78 3.65 9.92
C ARG A 7 11.94 3.35 8.44
N GLU A 8 11.89 2.09 8.07
CA GLU A 8 11.99 1.70 6.66
C GLU A 8 10.61 1.61 6.03
N LEU A 9 10.56 1.94 4.75
CA LEU A 9 9.33 1.90 3.95
C LEU A 9 9.57 0.91 2.82
N ILE A 10 8.77 -0.15 2.77
CA ILE A 10 8.99 -1.29 1.88
C ILE A 10 7.74 -1.54 1.06
N VAL A 11 7.90 -1.70 -0.25
CA VAL A 11 6.79 -1.98 -1.16
C VAL A 11 7.15 -3.09 -2.14
N GLU A 12 6.12 -3.69 -2.76
CA GLU A 12 6.31 -4.71 -3.80
C GLU A 12 6.77 -4.12 -5.13
N CYS A 13 6.11 -3.07 -5.59
CA CYS A 13 6.26 -2.58 -6.95
C CYS A 13 6.19 -1.05 -7.04
N LYS A 14 6.48 -0.52 -8.23
CA LYS A 14 6.47 0.93 -8.47
C LYS A 14 5.12 1.61 -8.23
N PRO A 15 3.98 1.03 -8.62
CA PRO A 15 2.70 1.66 -8.28
C PRO A 15 2.48 1.80 -6.78
N ASP A 16 2.87 0.81 -5.98
CA ASP A 16 2.80 0.90 -4.51
C ASP A 16 3.72 1.99 -3.98
N GLN A 17 4.87 2.16 -4.60
CA GLN A 17 5.81 3.23 -4.26
C GLN A 17 5.16 4.59 -4.46
N LEU A 18 4.46 4.79 -5.58
CA LEU A 18 3.74 6.03 -5.85
C LEU A 18 2.65 6.29 -4.80
N LEU A 19 1.98 5.25 -4.34
CA LEU A 19 0.99 5.37 -3.28
C LEU A 19 1.62 5.97 -2.01
N LEU A 20 2.78 5.47 -1.60
CA LEU A 20 3.51 5.99 -0.44
C LEU A 20 4.01 7.42 -0.67
N GLU A 21 4.48 7.73 -1.87
CA GLU A 21 4.91 9.10 -2.18
C GLU A 21 3.76 10.09 -2.05
N ILE A 22 2.63 9.78 -2.67
CA ILE A 22 1.49 10.72 -2.77
C ILE A 22 0.68 10.77 -1.46
N PHE A 23 0.32 9.62 -0.91
CA PHE A 23 -0.52 9.57 0.29
C PHE A 23 0.28 9.77 1.57
N GLY A 24 1.49 9.23 1.62
CA GLY A 24 2.35 9.31 2.79
C GLY A 24 3.25 10.55 2.83
N GLY A 25 3.45 11.20 1.69
CA GLY A 25 4.35 12.35 1.60
C GLY A 25 5.83 11.98 1.64
N TYR A 26 6.17 10.73 1.35
CA TYR A 26 7.56 10.27 1.37
C TYR A 26 8.27 10.56 0.07
N ARG A 27 9.59 10.69 0.12
CA ARG A 27 10.42 10.81 -1.06
C ARG A 27 10.67 9.41 -1.65
N ARG A 28 10.83 9.35 -2.96
CA ARG A 28 11.17 8.11 -3.65
C ARG A 28 12.40 7.42 -3.03
N SER A 29 13.42 8.19 -2.66
CA SER A 29 14.66 7.67 -2.06
C SER A 29 14.47 7.02 -0.69
N GLU A 30 13.36 7.31 -0.02
CA GLU A 30 13.05 6.73 1.29
C GLU A 30 12.35 5.38 1.19
N ILE A 31 11.92 4.98 -0.02
CA ILE A 31 11.08 3.81 -0.24
C ILE A 31 11.90 2.70 -0.88
N ASN A 32 11.86 1.52 -0.26
CA ASN A 32 12.60 0.35 -0.70
C ASN A 32 11.66 -0.58 -1.49
N HIS A 33 11.95 -0.75 -2.76
CA HIS A 33 11.17 -1.53 -3.71
C HIS A 33 11.74 -2.95 -3.80
N LYS A 34 10.92 -3.98 -3.53
CA LYS A 34 11.37 -5.38 -3.41
C LYS A 34 10.87 -6.33 -4.51
N GLU A 35 10.19 -5.81 -5.51
CA GLU A 35 9.73 -6.55 -6.68
C GLU A 35 8.53 -7.48 -6.46
N ASP A 36 8.46 -8.20 -5.33
CA ASP A 36 7.31 -9.06 -5.04
C ASP A 36 6.96 -9.08 -3.55
N ARG A 37 5.77 -9.61 -3.27
CA ARG A 37 5.23 -9.66 -1.91
C ARG A 37 6.08 -10.51 -0.97
N GLY A 38 6.53 -11.65 -1.46
CA GLY A 38 7.37 -12.55 -0.66
C GLY A 38 8.67 -11.90 -0.21
N ARG A 39 9.33 -11.21 -1.12
CA ARG A 39 10.58 -10.50 -0.83
C ARG A 39 10.35 -9.32 0.10
N ALA A 40 9.27 -8.58 -0.09
CA ALA A 40 8.93 -7.45 0.78
C ALA A 40 8.70 -7.91 2.22
N ILE A 41 7.89 -8.96 2.40
CA ILE A 41 7.60 -9.51 3.73
C ILE A 41 8.85 -10.14 4.36
N LYS A 42 9.65 -10.85 3.59
CA LYS A 42 10.90 -11.43 4.07
C LYS A 42 11.84 -10.34 4.58
N TYR A 43 11.90 -9.22 3.87
CA TYR A 43 12.76 -8.10 4.28
C TYR A 43 12.28 -7.48 5.60
N ILE A 44 10.99 -7.19 5.74
CA ILE A 44 10.48 -6.56 6.98
C ILE A 44 10.66 -7.48 8.19
N ARG A 45 10.70 -8.81 7.99
CA ARG A 45 10.92 -9.77 9.06
C ARG A 45 12.35 -9.79 9.58
N LYS A 46 13.29 -9.24 8.85
CA LYS A 46 14.69 -9.27 9.29
C LYS A 46 14.84 -8.59 10.64
N ARG A 47 15.68 -9.18 11.47
CA ARG A 47 15.99 -8.64 12.79
C ARG A 47 16.55 -7.23 12.65
N GLY A 48 16.07 -6.31 13.46
CA GLY A 48 16.52 -4.92 13.45
C GLY A 48 15.82 -4.04 12.41
N VAL A 49 15.04 -4.62 11.49
CA VAL A 49 14.25 -3.84 10.57
C VAL A 49 12.96 -3.40 11.25
N ARG A 50 12.66 -2.11 11.20
CA ARG A 50 11.43 -1.53 11.72
C ARG A 50 10.82 -0.67 10.64
N GLY A 51 9.50 -0.62 10.58
CA GLY A 51 8.85 0.25 9.62
C GLY A 51 7.54 -0.26 9.07
N LEU A 52 7.25 0.17 7.86
CA LEU A 52 6.00 -0.08 7.17
C LEU A 52 6.25 -0.82 5.87
N CYS A 53 5.51 -1.90 5.66
CA CYS A 53 5.50 -2.65 4.41
C CYS A 53 4.09 -2.60 3.84
N VAL A 54 3.96 -2.29 2.55
CA VAL A 54 2.67 -2.27 1.86
C VAL A 54 2.69 -3.33 0.77
N VAL A 55 1.76 -4.27 0.84
CA VAL A 55 1.67 -5.40 -0.10
C VAL A 55 0.22 -5.61 -0.54
N ASP A 56 0.06 -6.36 -1.61
CA ASP A 56 -1.25 -6.80 -2.11
C ASP A 56 -1.67 -8.09 -1.41
N GLU A 57 -2.98 -8.28 -1.19
CA GLU A 57 -3.48 -9.55 -0.69
C GLU A 57 -3.29 -10.66 -1.72
N ASP A 58 -3.59 -10.36 -2.97
CA ASP A 58 -3.44 -11.28 -4.09
C ASP A 58 -4.02 -12.67 -3.79
N PRO A 59 -5.36 -12.77 -3.67
CA PRO A 59 -6.00 -14.02 -3.27
C PRO A 59 -5.81 -15.17 -4.25
N SER A 60 -5.44 -14.88 -5.50
CA SER A 60 -5.21 -15.90 -6.52
C SER A 60 -3.80 -16.50 -6.48
N SER A 61 -2.90 -16.00 -5.63
CA SER A 61 -1.50 -16.41 -5.61
C SER A 61 -1.26 -17.83 -5.08
N GLY A 62 -2.23 -18.44 -4.40
CA GLY A 62 -2.05 -19.72 -3.74
C GLY A 62 -1.39 -19.64 -2.37
N TYR A 63 -0.92 -18.45 -1.98
CA TYR A 63 -0.29 -18.21 -0.68
C TYR A 63 -1.09 -17.15 0.09
N PRO A 64 -2.07 -17.56 0.91
CA PRO A 64 -2.88 -16.60 1.67
C PRO A 64 -2.03 -15.75 2.59
N VAL A 65 -2.38 -14.47 2.68
CA VAL A 65 -1.70 -13.52 3.56
C VAL A 65 -1.68 -14.01 5.01
N ASN A 66 -2.77 -14.59 5.48
CA ASN A 66 -2.84 -15.10 6.85
C ASN A 66 -1.77 -16.15 7.14
N ARG A 67 -1.43 -16.97 6.15
CA ARG A 67 -0.36 -17.96 6.28
C ARG A 67 1.01 -17.30 6.27
N ILE A 68 1.22 -16.36 5.35
CA ILE A 68 2.50 -15.66 5.21
C ILE A 68 2.80 -14.82 6.44
N LEU A 69 1.77 -14.18 7.00
CA LEU A 69 1.88 -13.29 8.17
C LEU A 69 1.42 -13.93 9.47
N LYS A 70 1.49 -15.26 9.58
CA LYS A 70 1.02 -15.99 10.77
C LYS A 70 1.71 -15.56 12.07
N ASP A 71 2.93 -15.04 11.97
CA ASP A 71 3.72 -14.53 13.09
C ASP A 71 3.38 -13.08 13.45
N PHE A 72 2.56 -12.42 12.64
CA PHE A 72 2.05 -11.08 12.90
C PHE A 72 0.66 -11.16 13.50
N ARG A 73 0.27 -10.14 14.25
CA ARG A 73 -1.09 -10.02 14.78
C ARG A 73 -1.90 -9.09 13.90
N GLU A 74 -3.07 -9.53 13.45
CA GLU A 74 -3.97 -8.65 12.69
C GLU A 74 -4.69 -7.71 13.66
N VAL A 75 -4.60 -6.41 13.38
CA VAL A 75 -5.22 -5.35 14.19
C VAL A 75 -6.12 -4.45 13.36
N THR A 76 -6.69 -5.01 12.30
CA THR A 76 -7.56 -4.26 11.38
C THR A 76 -8.79 -3.72 12.10
N GLY A 77 -8.98 -2.40 12.05
CA GLY A 77 -10.15 -1.75 12.61
C GLY A 77 -11.29 -1.65 11.61
N ASP A 78 -12.45 -1.15 12.07
CA ASP A 78 -13.65 -1.05 11.23
C ASP A 78 -13.46 -0.09 10.05
N GLU A 79 -12.82 1.06 10.29
CA GLU A 79 -12.56 2.04 9.22
C GLU A 79 -11.61 1.46 8.17
N GLU A 80 -10.62 0.70 8.61
CA GLU A 80 -9.67 0.05 7.72
C GLU A 80 -10.36 -1.01 6.86
N ARG A 81 -11.27 -1.79 7.45
CA ARG A 81 -12.06 -2.78 6.71
C ARG A 81 -12.93 -2.15 5.64
N LYS A 82 -13.55 -1.01 5.96
CA LYS A 82 -14.35 -0.27 4.98
C LYS A 82 -13.53 0.17 3.79
N LEU A 83 -12.25 0.49 4.03
CA LEU A 83 -11.32 0.87 2.97
C LEU A 83 -10.64 -0.32 2.31
N ARG A 84 -10.98 -1.55 2.72
CA ARG A 84 -10.37 -2.77 2.18
C ARG A 84 -8.85 -2.81 2.37
N VAL A 85 -8.42 -2.37 3.56
CA VAL A 85 -7.02 -2.44 4.00
C VAL A 85 -6.96 -3.27 5.26
N ARG A 86 -6.07 -4.25 5.30
CA ARG A 86 -5.82 -5.04 6.51
C ARG A 86 -4.50 -4.59 7.13
N ARG A 87 -4.42 -4.58 8.44
CA ARG A 87 -3.22 -4.15 9.16
C ARG A 87 -2.73 -5.25 10.08
N PHE A 88 -1.45 -5.61 9.91
CA PHE A 88 -0.77 -6.63 10.72
C PHE A 88 0.42 -5.99 11.42
N VAL A 89 0.63 -6.34 12.68
CA VAL A 89 1.72 -5.78 13.47
C VAL A 89 2.53 -6.88 14.14
N LYS A 90 3.81 -6.62 14.31
CA LYS A 90 4.74 -7.44 15.07
C LYS A 90 5.88 -6.53 15.54
N ASP A 91 6.01 -6.32 16.85
CA ASP A 91 7.01 -5.40 17.41
C ASP A 91 6.91 -4.01 16.73
N ASP A 92 7.99 -3.52 16.15
CA ASP A 92 8.04 -2.22 15.47
C ASP A 92 7.74 -2.32 13.97
N LYS A 93 7.10 -3.41 13.55
CA LYS A 93 6.81 -3.68 12.14
C LYS A 93 5.32 -3.63 11.88
N VAL A 94 4.94 -2.95 10.80
CA VAL A 94 3.55 -2.88 10.34
C VAL A 94 3.49 -3.33 8.88
N VAL A 95 2.56 -4.22 8.58
CA VAL A 95 2.28 -4.62 7.20
C VAL A 95 0.84 -4.22 6.87
N LEU A 96 0.68 -3.40 5.85
CA LEU A 96 -0.63 -3.04 5.31
C LEU A 96 -0.88 -3.86 4.06
N VAL A 97 -2.05 -4.48 4.00
CA VAL A 97 -2.43 -5.36 2.90
C VAL A 97 -3.62 -4.75 2.17
N LEU A 98 -3.42 -4.44 0.90
CA LEU A 98 -4.46 -3.87 0.04
C LEU A 98 -5.30 -5.00 -0.59
N GLN A 99 -6.61 -4.89 -0.51
CA GLN A 99 -7.54 -5.91 -1.00
C GLN A 99 -8.30 -5.43 -2.23
N PRO A 100 -8.40 -6.27 -3.25
CA PRO A 100 -7.73 -7.58 -3.43
C PRO A 100 -6.28 -7.44 -3.86
N ASN A 101 -5.93 -6.30 -4.42
CA ASN A 101 -4.61 -5.88 -4.87
C ASN A 101 -4.64 -4.35 -5.04
N LEU A 102 -3.54 -3.75 -5.45
CA LEU A 102 -3.48 -2.30 -5.61
C LEU A 102 -4.49 -1.79 -6.64
N GLU A 103 -4.57 -2.44 -7.80
CA GLU A 103 -5.44 -2.00 -8.89
C GLU A 103 -6.92 -2.05 -8.48
N GLY A 104 -7.36 -3.16 -7.93
CA GLY A 104 -8.73 -3.31 -7.44
C GLY A 104 -9.04 -2.35 -6.30
N TRP A 105 -8.07 -2.15 -5.41
CA TRP A 105 -8.21 -1.22 -4.30
C TRP A 105 -8.37 0.22 -4.78
N VAL A 106 -7.49 0.66 -5.69
CA VAL A 106 -7.50 2.07 -6.15
C VAL A 106 -8.75 2.38 -6.97
N LEU A 107 -9.23 1.42 -7.77
CA LEU A 107 -10.47 1.62 -8.53
C LEU A 107 -11.69 1.72 -7.61
N ARG A 108 -11.73 0.92 -6.55
CA ARG A 108 -12.77 1.01 -5.54
C ARG A 108 -12.71 2.36 -4.82
N ALA A 109 -11.51 2.80 -4.44
CA ALA A 109 -11.30 4.10 -3.80
C ALA A 109 -11.78 5.24 -4.70
N ALA A 110 -11.49 5.14 -6.00
CA ALA A 110 -11.95 6.13 -6.98
C ALA A 110 -13.47 6.22 -7.02
N ARG A 111 -14.17 5.08 -7.04
CA ARG A 111 -15.63 5.07 -7.00
C ARG A 111 -16.16 5.72 -5.72
N LEU A 112 -15.54 5.42 -4.59
CA LEU A 112 -15.91 5.99 -3.30
C LEU A 112 -15.73 7.50 -3.27
N CYS A 113 -14.75 8.02 -3.99
CA CYS A 113 -14.41 9.44 -4.02
C CYS A 113 -15.00 10.19 -5.23
N GLY A 114 -15.71 9.51 -6.11
CA GLY A 114 -16.28 10.13 -7.31
C GLY A 114 -15.23 10.56 -8.35
N VAL A 115 -14.08 9.91 -8.35
CA VAL A 115 -12.99 10.19 -9.29
C VAL A 115 -13.02 9.15 -10.41
N LYS A 116 -12.97 9.61 -11.66
CA LYS A 116 -13.02 8.72 -12.82
C LYS A 116 -11.61 8.48 -13.38
N PRO A 117 -11.15 7.22 -13.40
CA PRO A 117 -9.82 6.90 -13.95
C PRO A 117 -9.64 7.36 -15.40
N GLU A 118 -10.70 7.37 -16.18
CA GLU A 118 -10.70 7.78 -17.60
C GLU A 118 -10.21 9.22 -17.79
N LYS A 119 -10.41 10.09 -16.80
CA LYS A 119 -9.90 11.46 -16.84
C LYS A 119 -8.37 11.52 -16.85
N PHE A 120 -7.74 10.43 -16.46
CA PHE A 120 -6.29 10.29 -16.38
C PHE A 120 -5.77 9.29 -17.41
N ASN A 121 -6.59 8.98 -18.41
CA ASN A 121 -6.27 8.00 -19.47
C ASN A 121 -5.92 6.62 -18.89
N LEU A 122 -6.64 6.24 -17.83
CA LEU A 122 -6.50 4.93 -17.19
C LEU A 122 -7.77 4.12 -17.34
N PRO A 123 -7.67 2.79 -17.55
CA PRO A 123 -8.86 1.93 -17.61
C PRO A 123 -9.57 1.85 -16.25
N ASN A 124 -10.87 1.63 -16.30
CA ASN A 124 -11.69 1.45 -15.09
C ASN A 124 -12.07 -0.01 -14.87
N GLU A 125 -11.12 -0.89 -15.11
CA GLU A 125 -11.28 -2.33 -14.91
C GLU A 125 -9.96 -2.88 -14.42
N GLU A 126 -10.01 -3.75 -13.40
CA GLU A 126 -8.83 -4.19 -12.65
C GLU A 126 -7.75 -4.81 -13.53
N SER A 127 -8.11 -5.81 -14.35
CA SER A 127 -7.11 -6.49 -15.18
C SER A 127 -6.56 -5.58 -16.27
N ALA A 128 -7.38 -4.71 -16.84
CA ALA A 128 -6.93 -3.73 -17.83
C ALA A 128 -5.96 -2.74 -17.21
N LEU A 129 -6.25 -2.26 -16.01
CA LEU A 129 -5.35 -1.35 -15.31
C LEU A 129 -4.02 -2.05 -14.99
N HIS A 130 -4.09 -3.28 -14.49
CA HIS A 130 -2.88 -4.07 -14.19
C HIS A 130 -1.96 -4.20 -15.41
N SER A 131 -2.56 -4.41 -16.60
CA SER A 131 -1.80 -4.58 -17.84
C SER A 131 -1.06 -3.32 -18.29
N VAL A 132 -1.56 -2.13 -17.95
CA VAL A 132 -1.02 -0.86 -18.47
C VAL A 132 -0.35 0.04 -17.43
N ILE A 133 -0.54 -0.24 -16.15
CA ILE A 133 -0.16 0.66 -15.06
C ILE A 133 1.34 0.99 -15.07
N ASN A 134 2.20 0.01 -15.30
CA ASN A 134 3.65 0.21 -15.29
C ASN A 134 4.15 1.08 -16.45
N ASN A 135 3.39 1.16 -17.53
CA ASN A 135 3.71 2.00 -18.67
C ASN A 135 3.00 3.36 -18.60
N ASN A 136 2.24 3.60 -17.55
CA ASN A 136 1.44 4.81 -17.35
C ASN A 136 1.61 5.40 -15.95
N LEU A 137 2.81 5.29 -15.38
CA LEU A 137 3.08 5.73 -14.02
C LEU A 137 2.84 7.22 -13.81
N LYS A 138 3.11 8.04 -14.83
CA LYS A 138 2.86 9.48 -14.76
C LYS A 138 1.36 9.78 -14.60
N ASN A 139 0.53 9.11 -15.41
CA ASN A 139 -0.92 9.26 -15.32
C ASN A 139 -1.45 8.68 -14.02
N PHE A 140 -0.88 7.56 -13.57
CA PHE A 140 -1.25 6.95 -12.30
C PHE A 140 -0.92 7.87 -11.12
N LYS A 141 0.23 8.53 -11.16
CA LYS A 141 0.62 9.52 -10.15
C LYS A 141 -0.39 10.67 -10.07
N ARG A 142 -0.84 11.18 -11.21
CA ARG A 142 -1.85 12.25 -11.27
C ARG A 142 -3.18 11.77 -10.69
N PHE A 143 -3.56 10.55 -11.01
CA PHE A 143 -4.77 9.92 -10.49
C PHE A 143 -4.70 9.81 -8.96
N LEU A 144 -3.59 9.30 -8.42
CA LEU A 144 -3.39 9.19 -6.98
C LEU A 144 -3.41 10.57 -6.31
N SER A 145 -2.86 11.59 -6.95
CA SER A 145 -2.86 12.95 -6.42
C SER A 145 -4.27 13.49 -6.26
N GLU A 146 -5.15 13.20 -7.21
CA GLU A 146 -6.56 13.57 -7.12
C GLU A 146 -7.24 12.81 -5.97
N LEU A 147 -7.01 11.50 -5.88
CA LEU A 147 -7.57 10.68 -4.81
C LEU A 147 -7.09 11.12 -3.43
N SER A 148 -5.86 11.59 -3.32
CA SER A 148 -5.29 12.00 -2.03
C SER A 148 -6.03 13.18 -1.40
N GLY A 149 -6.78 13.95 -2.18
CA GLY A 149 -7.63 15.02 -1.69
C GLY A 149 -8.97 14.55 -1.14
N CYS A 150 -9.29 13.29 -1.24
CA CYS A 150 -10.58 12.75 -0.84
C CYS A 150 -10.63 12.47 0.66
N ASN A 151 -11.59 13.09 1.36
CA ASN A 151 -11.76 12.90 2.80
C ASN A 151 -12.07 11.46 3.18
N ASN A 152 -12.69 10.69 2.27
CA ASN A 152 -13.02 9.29 2.52
C ASN A 152 -11.78 8.40 2.67
N LEU A 153 -10.61 8.88 2.27
CA LEU A 153 -9.35 8.15 2.36
C LEU A 153 -8.43 8.64 3.47
N ILE A 154 -8.92 9.48 4.36
CA ILE A 154 -8.07 10.08 5.41
C ILE A 154 -7.47 9.04 6.35
N THR A 155 -8.22 7.98 6.65
CA THR A 155 -7.72 6.90 7.50
C THR A 155 -6.49 6.25 6.88
N LEU A 156 -6.53 5.97 5.57
CA LEU A 156 -5.38 5.41 4.88
C LEU A 156 -4.19 6.37 4.89
N LYS A 157 -4.43 7.65 4.63
CA LYS A 157 -3.37 8.65 4.66
C LYS A 157 -2.67 8.67 6.02
N ASN A 158 -3.47 8.63 7.08
CA ASN A 158 -2.92 8.64 8.44
C ASN A 158 -2.10 7.39 8.73
N MET A 159 -2.55 6.22 8.26
CA MET A 159 -1.78 4.98 8.41
C MET A 159 -0.45 5.05 7.66
N LEU A 160 -0.48 5.55 6.44
CA LEU A 160 0.73 5.63 5.59
C LEU A 160 1.73 6.66 6.11
N LYS A 161 1.27 7.74 6.70
CA LYS A 161 2.15 8.76 7.30
C LYS A 161 2.84 8.27 8.57
N GLY A 162 2.54 7.07 9.02
CA GLY A 162 3.07 6.57 10.26
C GLY A 162 2.53 7.35 11.43
N GLY A 163 1.26 7.66 11.33
CA GLY A 163 0.57 8.40 12.37
C GLY A 163 0.85 7.76 13.70
N SER A 164 1.07 8.61 14.66
CA SER A 164 1.23 8.21 16.05
C SER A 164 0.09 7.30 16.45
N ASP A 165 0.44 6.34 17.14
CA ASP A 165 -0.45 5.39 17.74
C ASP A 165 -1.63 6.06 18.46
#